data_4ddea01fbc7265a1960bd6b0cc9bc368
#
_entry.id   4ddea01fbc7265a1960bd6b0cc9bc368
#
_cell.length_a   1.000
_cell.length_b   1.000
_cell.length_c   1.000
_cell.angle_alpha   90.00
_cell.angle_beta   90.00
_cell.angle_gamma   90.00
#
_symmetry.space_group_name_H-M   'P 1'
#
loop_
_entity.id
_entity.type
_entity.pdbx_description
1 polymer ?
#
loop_
_entity_poly.entity_id
_entity_poly.type
_entity_poly.pdbx_seq_one_letter_code
_entity_poly.pdbx_strand_id
1 'polypeptide(L)'
;EFLFPFTYGCHITILTKTPSPQIIIQAFKEIKPRLILSVPLVIEKVYKKQILPVISKPHMKALLKVPGLNKVLHKKIREKLEVSFGERFKEIVIGGAAFNADAEKFFKKIGLRFSTGYGMTECGPLISYDGWRTARLTSCGKAVDTLEVKIDSSDQEKEIGEIILRGDNVMLGYYKNEAATK
;
A
#
# COMPACT_ATOMS: atom_id res chain seq x y z
N GLU A 1 5.19 1.37 12.81
CA GLU A 1 5.90 0.41 11.93
C GLU A 1 6.90 -0.48 12.69
N PHE A 2 7.56 0.03 13.74
CA PHE A 2 8.55 -0.73 14.53
C PHE A 2 7.92 -1.51 15.68
N LEU A 3 7.15 -0.87 16.54
CA LEU A 3 6.64 -1.47 17.78
C LEU A 3 5.76 -2.70 17.54
N PHE A 4 4.80 -2.62 16.62
CA PHE A 4 3.89 -3.72 16.32
C PHE A 4 4.62 -4.99 15.85
N PRO A 5 5.46 -4.97 14.80
CA PRO A 5 6.20 -6.17 14.42
C PRO A 5 7.19 -6.64 15.49
N PHE A 6 7.75 -5.72 16.29
CA PHE A 6 8.63 -6.07 17.41
C PHE A 6 7.88 -6.88 18.49
N THR A 7 6.69 -6.46 18.90
CA THR A 7 5.88 -7.16 19.91
C THR A 7 5.45 -8.55 19.44
N TYR A 8 5.32 -8.75 18.13
CA TYR A 8 5.03 -10.07 17.53
C TYR A 8 6.30 -10.93 17.26
N GLY A 9 7.46 -10.50 17.71
CA GLY A 9 8.71 -11.22 17.51
C GLY A 9 9.16 -11.32 16.05
N CYS A 10 8.75 -10.35 15.22
CA CYS A 10 9.15 -10.30 13.82
C CYS A 10 10.61 -9.88 13.69
N HIS A 11 11.32 -10.46 12.73
CA HIS A 11 12.62 -9.95 12.30
C HIS A 11 12.44 -8.61 11.59
N ILE A 12 13.05 -7.56 12.13
CA ILE A 12 13.00 -6.21 11.57
C ILE A 12 14.38 -5.88 11.01
N THR A 13 14.44 -5.49 9.74
CA THR A 13 15.67 -5.01 9.10
C THR A 13 15.56 -3.53 8.81
N ILE A 14 16.54 -2.76 9.29
CA ILE A 14 16.62 -1.32 9.09
C ILE A 14 17.69 -1.03 8.06
N LEU A 15 17.32 -0.27 7.01
CA LEU A 15 18.29 0.20 6.02
C LEU A 15 19.03 1.42 6.59
N THR A 16 20.35 1.33 6.65
CA THR A 16 21.22 2.42 7.15
C THR A 16 21.58 3.45 6.06
N LYS A 17 21.32 3.10 4.78
CA LYS A 17 21.59 3.97 3.63
C LYS A 17 20.31 4.62 3.14
N THR A 18 20.40 5.82 2.59
CA THR A 18 19.27 6.48 1.92
C THR A 18 18.67 5.55 0.87
N PRO A 19 17.36 5.25 0.94
CA PRO A 19 16.73 4.27 0.08
C PRO A 19 16.70 4.74 -1.37
N SER A 20 17.53 4.14 -2.22
CA SER A 20 17.41 4.22 -3.68
C SER A 20 16.72 2.96 -4.20
N PRO A 21 16.14 2.97 -5.43
CA PRO A 21 15.52 1.77 -6.01
C PRO A 21 16.47 0.57 -6.07
N GLN A 22 17.77 0.79 -6.35
CA GLN A 22 18.77 -0.27 -6.39
C GLN A 22 19.04 -0.86 -4.99
N ILE A 23 19.22 -0.01 -3.98
CA ILE A 23 19.44 -0.42 -2.59
C ILE A 23 18.23 -1.22 -2.08
N ILE A 24 17.01 -0.75 -2.37
CA ILE A 24 15.77 -1.44 -1.97
C ILE A 24 15.67 -2.82 -2.63
N ILE A 25 15.91 -2.92 -3.93
CA ILE A 25 15.85 -4.21 -4.65
C ILE A 25 16.92 -5.17 -4.15
N GLN A 26 18.13 -4.68 -3.87
CA GLN A 26 19.20 -5.49 -3.29
C GLN A 26 18.80 -5.99 -1.90
N ALA A 27 18.32 -5.11 -1.04
CA ALA A 27 17.85 -5.48 0.29
C ALA A 27 16.72 -6.52 0.24
N PHE A 28 15.76 -6.39 -0.68
CA PHE A 28 14.70 -7.38 -0.85
C PHE A 28 15.22 -8.76 -1.28
N LYS A 29 16.23 -8.81 -2.13
CA LYS A 29 16.87 -10.07 -2.53
C LYS A 29 17.61 -10.75 -1.37
N GLU A 30 18.29 -9.98 -0.54
CA GLU A 30 19.07 -10.49 0.60
C GLU A 30 18.17 -10.91 1.77
N ILE A 31 17.20 -10.06 2.12
CA ILE A 31 16.36 -10.22 3.32
C ILE A 31 15.16 -11.11 3.03
N LYS A 32 14.64 -11.10 1.80
CA LYS A 32 13.43 -11.82 1.36
C LYS A 32 12.23 -11.54 2.28
N PRO A 33 11.80 -10.28 2.41
CA PRO A 33 10.75 -9.90 3.34
C PRO A 33 9.42 -10.59 2.99
N ARG A 34 8.64 -10.92 4.01
CA ARG A 34 7.26 -11.41 3.82
C ARG A 34 6.27 -10.29 3.65
N LEU A 35 6.39 -9.26 4.48
CA LEU A 35 5.56 -8.07 4.46
C LEU A 35 6.43 -6.87 4.12
N ILE A 36 5.95 -6.03 3.22
CA ILE A 36 6.58 -4.78 2.82
C ILE A 36 5.62 -3.64 3.16
N LEU A 37 6.06 -2.72 4.00
CA LEU A 37 5.36 -1.46 4.22
C LEU A 37 6.01 -0.40 3.34
N SER A 38 5.24 0.29 2.54
CA SER A 38 5.78 1.23 1.56
C SER A 38 4.89 2.45 1.35
N VAL A 39 5.51 3.53 0.89
CA VAL A 39 4.77 4.68 0.40
C VAL A 39 4.47 4.52 -1.10
N PRO A 40 3.39 5.14 -1.62
CA PRO A 40 2.99 5.04 -3.02
C PRO A 40 4.12 5.34 -3.99
N LEU A 41 4.90 6.38 -3.72
CA LEU A 41 5.98 6.85 -4.59
C LEU A 41 7.00 5.75 -4.96
N VAL A 42 7.33 4.86 -4.03
CA VAL A 42 8.29 3.76 -4.27
C VAL A 42 7.69 2.75 -5.25
N ILE A 43 6.46 2.34 -4.99
CA ILE A 43 5.76 1.32 -5.80
C ILE A 43 5.39 1.88 -7.18
N GLU A 44 5.00 3.14 -7.25
CA GLU A 44 4.75 3.83 -8.53
C GLU A 44 6.02 3.97 -9.37
N LYS A 45 7.18 4.19 -8.76
CA LYS A 45 8.46 4.17 -9.49
C LYS A 45 8.75 2.80 -10.10
N VAL A 46 8.44 1.72 -9.37
CA VAL A 46 8.54 0.35 -9.90
C VAL A 46 7.58 0.19 -11.08
N TYR A 47 6.33 0.61 -10.94
CA TYR A 47 5.34 0.57 -12.02
C TYR A 47 5.81 1.35 -13.25
N LYS A 48 6.17 2.63 -13.09
CA LYS A 48 6.56 3.52 -14.18
C LYS A 48 7.86 3.10 -14.86
N LYS A 49 8.86 2.61 -14.11
CA LYS A 49 10.19 2.28 -14.67
C LYS A 49 10.31 0.85 -15.18
N GLN A 50 9.65 -0.12 -14.57
CA GLN A 50 9.84 -1.53 -14.92
C GLN A 50 8.67 -2.13 -15.69
N ILE A 51 7.44 -1.68 -15.43
CA ILE A 51 6.24 -2.30 -15.98
C ILE A 51 5.72 -1.51 -17.18
N LEU A 52 5.46 -0.23 -17.02
CA LEU A 52 4.83 0.61 -18.03
C LEU A 52 5.59 0.59 -19.38
N PRO A 53 6.93 0.66 -19.44
CA PRO A 53 7.65 0.58 -20.70
C PRO A 53 7.48 -0.76 -21.43
N VAL A 54 7.24 -1.84 -20.70
CA VAL A 54 7.04 -3.18 -21.28
C VAL A 54 5.62 -3.31 -21.82
N ILE A 55 4.60 -2.98 -21.01
CA ILE A 55 3.19 -3.14 -21.39
C ILE A 55 2.72 -2.11 -22.41
N SER A 56 3.43 -0.98 -22.54
CA SER A 56 3.10 0.08 -23.51
C SER A 56 3.54 -0.24 -24.94
N LYS A 57 4.40 -1.25 -25.16
CA LYS A 57 4.84 -1.65 -26.48
C LYS A 57 3.67 -2.13 -27.33
N PRO A 58 3.58 -1.75 -28.66
CA PRO A 58 2.41 -2.09 -29.49
C PRO A 58 2.10 -3.58 -29.51
N HIS A 59 3.10 -4.44 -29.67
CA HIS A 59 2.93 -5.89 -29.66
C HIS A 59 2.43 -6.42 -28.29
N MET A 60 2.92 -5.86 -27.17
CA MET A 60 2.45 -6.25 -25.82
C MET A 60 1.02 -5.82 -25.58
N LYS A 61 0.62 -4.62 -26.04
CA LYS A 61 -0.77 -4.18 -26.00
C LYS A 61 -1.69 -5.11 -26.80
N ALA A 62 -1.26 -5.57 -27.96
CA ALA A 62 -2.01 -6.52 -28.79
C ALA A 62 -2.14 -7.89 -28.07
N LEU A 63 -1.03 -8.43 -27.55
CA LEU A 63 -1.03 -9.71 -26.82
C LEU A 63 -1.90 -9.67 -25.55
N LEU A 64 -1.89 -8.54 -24.82
CA LEU A 64 -2.71 -8.35 -23.62
C LEU A 64 -4.23 -8.27 -23.91
N LYS A 65 -4.63 -8.07 -25.18
CA LYS A 65 -6.05 -8.11 -25.60
C LYS A 65 -6.52 -9.51 -25.96
N VAL A 66 -5.61 -10.47 -26.20
CA VAL A 66 -5.98 -11.84 -26.58
C VAL A 66 -6.46 -12.62 -25.35
N PRO A 67 -7.70 -13.14 -25.35
CA PRO A 67 -8.22 -13.96 -24.25
C PRO A 67 -7.35 -15.20 -23.99
N GLY A 68 -7.12 -15.52 -22.72
CA GLY A 68 -6.23 -16.61 -22.31
C GLY A 68 -4.75 -16.19 -22.26
N LEU A 69 -4.21 -15.62 -23.32
CA LEU A 69 -2.83 -15.15 -23.36
C LEU A 69 -2.58 -14.00 -22.34
N ASN A 70 -3.55 -13.10 -22.20
CA ASN A 70 -3.49 -12.03 -21.20
C ASN A 70 -3.32 -12.58 -19.78
N LYS A 71 -4.00 -13.66 -19.41
CA LYS A 71 -3.87 -14.30 -18.08
C LYS A 71 -2.44 -14.81 -17.86
N VAL A 72 -1.87 -15.46 -18.87
CA VAL A 72 -0.48 -15.97 -18.82
C VAL A 72 0.52 -14.83 -18.68
N LEU A 73 0.35 -13.76 -19.45
CA LEU A 73 1.22 -12.59 -19.40
C LEU A 73 1.12 -11.86 -18.05
N HIS A 74 -0.10 -11.65 -17.55
CA HIS A 74 -0.31 -11.05 -16.23
C HIS A 74 0.35 -11.88 -15.12
N LYS A 75 0.20 -13.22 -15.17
CA LYS A 75 0.87 -14.12 -14.24
C LYS A 75 2.39 -13.98 -14.29
N LYS A 76 2.99 -13.98 -15.48
CA LYS A 76 4.45 -13.80 -15.64
C LYS A 76 4.95 -12.44 -15.13
N ILE A 77 4.20 -11.36 -15.38
CA ILE A 77 4.55 -10.03 -14.88
C ILE A 77 4.50 -10.02 -13.34
N ARG A 78 3.43 -10.58 -12.76
CA ARG A 78 3.30 -10.71 -11.30
C ARG A 78 4.46 -11.50 -10.70
N GLU A 79 4.75 -12.70 -11.22
CA GLU A 79 5.83 -13.56 -10.72
C GLU A 79 7.19 -12.85 -10.77
N LYS A 80 7.47 -12.13 -11.85
CA LYS A 80 8.70 -11.33 -11.96
C LYS A 80 8.78 -10.22 -10.91
N LEU A 81 7.66 -9.56 -10.59
CA LEU A 81 7.59 -8.57 -9.52
C LEU A 81 7.77 -9.21 -8.14
N GLU A 82 7.06 -10.30 -7.87
CA GLU A 82 7.17 -11.02 -6.60
C GLU A 82 8.60 -11.52 -6.34
N VAL A 83 9.30 -11.99 -7.38
CA VAL A 83 10.72 -12.34 -7.27
C VAL A 83 11.58 -11.12 -6.96
N SER A 84 11.28 -9.94 -7.53
CA SER A 84 12.03 -8.71 -7.22
C SER A 84 11.79 -8.19 -5.81
N PHE A 85 10.65 -8.54 -5.20
CA PHE A 85 10.33 -8.23 -3.79
C PHE A 85 10.89 -9.28 -2.81
N GLY A 86 11.40 -10.39 -3.32
CA GLY A 86 11.94 -11.51 -2.55
C GLY A 86 11.02 -12.73 -2.58
N GLU A 87 11.62 -13.92 -2.60
CA GLU A 87 10.93 -15.20 -2.78
C GLU A 87 9.87 -15.51 -1.71
N ARG A 88 9.98 -14.88 -0.53
CA ARG A 88 9.06 -15.08 0.61
C ARG A 88 7.92 -14.06 0.67
N PHE A 89 7.86 -13.17 -0.31
CA PHE A 89 6.88 -12.10 -0.40
C PHE A 89 5.43 -12.57 -0.20
N LYS A 90 4.69 -11.94 0.67
CA LYS A 90 3.28 -12.21 0.94
C LYS A 90 2.38 -11.06 0.52
N GLU A 91 2.73 -9.83 0.92
CA GLU A 91 1.90 -8.65 0.73
C GLU A 91 2.72 -7.36 0.79
N ILE A 92 2.27 -6.34 0.06
CA ILE A 92 2.68 -4.95 0.24
C ILE A 92 1.51 -4.17 0.84
N VAL A 93 1.75 -3.46 1.93
CA VAL A 93 0.83 -2.45 2.47
C VAL A 93 1.33 -1.08 2.04
N ILE A 94 0.48 -0.33 1.36
CA ILE A 94 0.79 0.99 0.81
C ILE A 94 0.00 2.02 1.62
N GLY A 95 0.71 3.01 2.18
CA GLY A 95 0.09 4.05 2.99
C GLY A 95 0.86 5.36 2.98
N GLY A 96 0.32 6.39 3.64
CA GLY A 96 0.95 7.70 3.80
C GLY A 96 0.69 8.72 2.68
N ALA A 97 0.09 8.31 1.57
CA ALA A 97 -0.40 9.19 0.49
C ALA A 97 -1.37 8.44 -0.43
N ALA A 98 -2.10 9.17 -1.26
CA ALA A 98 -2.98 8.57 -2.26
C ALA A 98 -2.18 7.75 -3.28
N PHE A 99 -2.63 6.53 -3.56
CA PHE A 99 -2.01 5.66 -4.54
C PHE A 99 -2.53 5.95 -5.95
N ASN A 100 -1.64 5.95 -6.95
CA ASN A 100 -2.01 6.21 -8.33
C ASN A 100 -3.01 5.18 -8.85
N ALA A 101 -4.18 5.63 -9.30
CA ALA A 101 -5.30 4.78 -9.70
C ALA A 101 -4.96 3.83 -10.87
N ASP A 102 -4.11 4.21 -11.82
CA ASP A 102 -3.72 3.37 -12.94
C ASP A 102 -2.78 2.25 -12.49
N ALA A 103 -1.84 2.57 -11.59
CA ALA A 103 -0.96 1.57 -10.97
C ALA A 103 -1.78 0.58 -10.12
N GLU A 104 -2.70 1.09 -9.32
CA GLU A 104 -3.59 0.30 -8.47
C GLU A 104 -4.43 -0.68 -9.32
N LYS A 105 -5.12 -0.18 -10.35
CA LYS A 105 -5.91 -0.99 -11.29
C LYS A 105 -5.05 -2.06 -11.96
N PHE A 106 -3.83 -1.69 -12.38
CA PHE A 106 -2.93 -2.63 -13.02
C PHE A 106 -2.48 -3.73 -12.06
N PHE A 107 -2.06 -3.38 -10.85
CA PHE A 107 -1.63 -4.36 -9.84
C PHE A 107 -2.75 -5.30 -9.42
N LYS A 108 -3.97 -4.79 -9.26
CA LYS A 108 -5.14 -5.63 -9.02
C LYS A 108 -5.40 -6.58 -10.19
N LYS A 109 -5.29 -6.09 -11.44
CA LYS A 109 -5.50 -6.88 -12.66
C LYS A 109 -4.52 -8.04 -12.81
N ILE A 110 -3.25 -7.85 -12.46
CA ILE A 110 -2.25 -8.93 -12.49
C ILE A 110 -2.32 -9.85 -11.27
N GLY A 111 -3.14 -9.51 -10.27
CA GLY A 111 -3.29 -10.27 -9.03
C GLY A 111 -2.10 -10.12 -8.08
N LEU A 112 -1.41 -8.97 -8.12
CA LEU A 112 -0.39 -8.66 -7.11
C LEU A 112 -1.06 -8.52 -5.74
N ARG A 113 -0.41 -9.05 -4.71
CA ARG A 113 -0.93 -9.00 -3.34
C ARG A 113 -0.53 -7.68 -2.69
N PHE A 114 -1.43 -6.73 -2.74
CA PHE A 114 -1.25 -5.42 -2.10
C PHE A 114 -2.57 -4.94 -1.49
N SER A 115 -2.45 -4.06 -0.54
CA SER A 115 -3.54 -3.31 0.07
C SER A 115 -3.12 -1.88 0.33
N THR A 116 -4.10 -1.01 0.44
CA THR A 116 -3.90 0.38 0.84
C THR A 116 -4.48 0.57 2.22
N GLY A 117 -3.75 1.30 3.08
CA GLY A 117 -4.21 1.72 4.39
C GLY A 117 -4.25 3.23 4.48
N TYR A 118 -5.14 3.74 5.31
CA TYR A 118 -5.24 5.16 5.64
C TYR A 118 -4.94 5.38 7.12
N GLY A 119 -4.26 6.46 7.40
CA GLY A 119 -3.93 6.85 8.75
C GLY A 119 -3.23 8.19 8.83
N MET A 120 -3.08 8.69 10.04
CA MET A 120 -2.38 9.92 10.35
C MET A 120 -1.66 9.78 11.69
N THR A 121 -0.61 10.57 11.89
CA THR A 121 0.21 10.53 13.11
C THR A 121 -0.63 10.77 14.36
N GLU A 122 -1.63 11.63 14.26
CA GLU A 122 -2.57 12.01 15.30
C GLU A 122 -3.47 10.85 15.80
N CYS A 123 -3.48 9.72 15.08
CA CYS A 123 -4.28 8.54 15.39
C CYS A 123 -3.45 7.26 15.60
N GLY A 124 -2.16 7.39 15.84
CA GLY A 124 -1.25 6.37 16.29
C GLY A 124 -0.87 5.16 15.41
N PRO A 125 -0.73 5.17 14.07
CA PRO A 125 -1.26 6.05 13.05
C PRO A 125 -2.47 5.47 12.26
N LEU A 126 -2.81 4.16 12.42
CA LEU A 126 -3.71 3.44 11.50
C LEU A 126 -5.17 3.72 11.81
N ILE A 127 -5.91 4.16 10.81
CA ILE A 127 -7.35 4.42 10.87
C ILE A 127 -8.14 3.35 10.14
N SER A 128 -7.71 3.00 8.92
CA SER A 128 -8.41 1.97 8.14
C SER A 128 -7.44 1.09 7.36
N TYR A 129 -7.85 -0.15 7.16
CA TYR A 129 -7.09 -1.16 6.43
C TYR A 129 -7.98 -2.35 6.06
N ASP A 130 -7.69 -2.95 4.92
CA ASP A 130 -8.20 -4.27 4.54
C ASP A 130 -7.05 -5.12 4.00
N GLY A 131 -7.03 -6.41 4.30
CA GLY A 131 -6.07 -7.33 3.70
C GLY A 131 -6.27 -7.45 2.19
N TRP A 132 -5.23 -7.78 1.43
CA TRP A 132 -5.23 -7.82 -0.04
C TRP A 132 -6.36 -8.67 -0.67
N ARG A 133 -6.93 -9.62 0.08
CA ARG A 133 -8.03 -10.48 -0.41
C ARG A 133 -9.36 -9.74 -0.51
N THR A 134 -9.62 -8.86 0.43
CA THR A 134 -10.86 -8.09 0.57
C THR A 134 -10.73 -6.65 0.10
N ALA A 135 -9.49 -6.14 -0.04
CA ALA A 135 -9.19 -4.79 -0.49
C ALA A 135 -9.90 -4.47 -1.82
N ARG A 136 -10.59 -3.33 -1.86
CA ARG A 136 -11.29 -2.81 -3.03
C ARG A 136 -10.47 -1.70 -3.67
N LEU A 137 -10.60 -1.54 -5.00
CA LEU A 137 -9.99 -0.41 -5.70
C LEU A 137 -10.50 0.93 -5.16
N THR A 138 -9.60 1.89 -5.04
CA THR A 138 -9.87 3.25 -4.55
C THR A 138 -10.40 3.32 -3.12
N SER A 139 -10.25 2.24 -2.35
CA SER A 139 -10.64 2.18 -0.94
C SER A 139 -9.41 1.97 -0.07
N CYS A 140 -9.39 2.66 1.06
CA CYS A 140 -8.37 2.46 2.11
C CYS A 140 -8.77 1.39 3.14
N GLY A 141 -9.82 0.62 2.85
CA GLY A 141 -10.30 -0.44 3.72
C GLY A 141 -11.31 0.02 4.78
N LYS A 142 -11.60 -0.87 5.70
CA LYS A 142 -12.52 -0.63 6.82
C LYS A 142 -11.78 0.03 7.97
N ALA A 143 -12.51 0.79 8.77
CA ALA A 143 -12.00 1.29 10.04
C ALA A 143 -11.49 0.14 10.92
N VAL A 144 -10.40 0.37 11.64
CA VAL A 144 -9.90 -0.60 12.63
C VAL A 144 -10.83 -0.66 13.83
N ASP A 145 -10.92 -1.82 14.47
CA ASP A 145 -11.89 -2.09 15.56
C ASP A 145 -11.69 -1.21 16.81
N THR A 146 -10.52 -0.56 16.92
CA THR A 146 -10.18 0.35 18.03
C THR A 146 -10.68 1.77 17.83
N LEU A 147 -11.28 2.08 16.67
CA LEU A 147 -11.75 3.42 16.32
C LEU A 147 -13.23 3.42 15.93
N GLU A 148 -13.96 4.40 16.44
CA GLU A 148 -15.22 4.82 15.87
C GLU A 148 -14.96 5.89 14.80
N VAL A 149 -15.46 5.64 13.59
CA VAL A 149 -15.25 6.53 12.43
C VAL A 149 -16.60 6.99 11.90
N LYS A 150 -16.72 8.29 11.70
CA LYS A 150 -17.90 8.94 11.09
C LYS A 150 -17.44 9.86 9.96
N ILE A 151 -18.22 9.93 8.90
CA ILE A 151 -18.09 10.98 7.89
C ILE A 151 -19.10 12.08 8.21
N ASP A 152 -18.63 13.29 8.39
CA ASP A 152 -19.51 14.44 8.65
C ASP A 152 -20.01 15.00 7.32
N SER A 153 -21.14 14.47 6.89
CA SER A 153 -21.86 14.85 5.68
C SER A 153 -23.34 14.54 5.85
N SER A 154 -24.19 15.11 5.03
CA SER A 154 -25.64 14.84 5.04
C SER A 154 -25.99 13.43 4.55
N ASP A 155 -25.16 12.87 3.66
CA ASP A 155 -25.24 11.48 3.16
C ASP A 155 -23.84 10.85 3.13
N GLN A 156 -23.51 10.09 4.17
CA GLN A 156 -22.19 9.47 4.37
C GLN A 156 -21.79 8.49 3.25
N GLU A 157 -22.75 8.00 2.45
CA GLU A 157 -22.48 7.07 1.36
C GLU A 157 -22.21 7.77 0.03
N LYS A 158 -22.70 9.00 -0.15
CA LYS A 158 -22.70 9.68 -1.45
C LYS A 158 -21.96 11.01 -1.45
N GLU A 159 -21.84 11.64 -0.30
CA GLU A 159 -21.23 12.97 -0.19
C GLU A 159 -19.87 12.92 0.48
N ILE A 160 -18.95 13.75 -0.01
CA ILE A 160 -17.65 13.95 0.61
C ILE A 160 -17.85 14.76 1.89
N GLY A 161 -17.28 14.25 3.00
CA GLY A 161 -17.33 14.90 4.30
C GLY A 161 -16.01 14.79 5.04
N GLU A 162 -15.95 15.44 6.19
CA GLU A 162 -14.82 15.37 7.09
C GLU A 162 -14.84 14.02 7.83
N ILE A 163 -13.65 13.42 8.01
CA ILE A 163 -13.51 12.17 8.77
C ILE A 163 -13.37 12.52 10.24
N ILE A 164 -14.35 12.14 11.03
CA ILE A 164 -14.35 12.31 12.48
C ILE A 164 -14.00 10.97 13.14
N LEU A 165 -13.07 11.01 14.09
CA LEU A 165 -12.52 9.83 14.73
C LEU A 165 -12.67 9.92 16.26
N ARG A 166 -12.96 8.79 16.90
CA ARG A 166 -12.90 8.61 18.34
C ARG A 166 -12.29 7.24 18.67
N GLY A 167 -11.38 7.22 19.64
CA GLY A 167 -10.77 5.99 20.13
C GLY A 167 -9.50 6.24 20.94
N ASP A 168 -9.00 5.20 21.61
CA ASP A 168 -7.86 5.28 22.52
C ASP A 168 -6.53 5.60 21.83
N ASN A 169 -6.46 5.43 20.51
CA ASN A 169 -5.28 5.75 19.70
C ASN A 169 -5.28 7.18 19.16
N VAL A 170 -6.32 7.98 19.43
CA VAL A 170 -6.30 9.42 19.12
C VAL A 170 -5.40 10.14 20.11
N MET A 171 -4.47 10.96 19.61
CA MET A 171 -3.53 11.70 20.44
C MET A 171 -4.20 12.66 21.40
N LEU A 172 -3.57 12.96 22.52
CA LEU A 172 -4.06 13.95 23.49
C LEU A 172 -3.96 15.40 22.98
N GLY A 173 -3.10 15.65 22.01
CA GLY A 173 -2.87 16.96 21.40
C GLY A 173 -1.43 17.18 20.97
N TYR A 174 -1.15 18.33 20.40
CA TYR A 174 0.18 18.73 20.00
C TYR A 174 0.97 19.31 21.20
N TYR A 175 2.15 18.79 21.44
CA TYR A 175 2.99 19.19 22.56
C TYR A 175 3.26 20.70 22.57
N LYS A 176 2.88 21.39 23.67
CA LYS A 176 3.01 22.85 23.84
C LYS A 176 2.36 23.70 22.72
N ASN A 177 1.32 23.18 22.07
CA ASN A 177 0.59 23.91 21.02
C ASN A 177 -0.94 23.71 21.19
N GLU A 178 -1.49 24.42 22.16
CA GLU A 178 -2.93 24.35 22.44
C GLU A 178 -3.78 24.88 21.29
N ALA A 179 -3.30 25.87 20.55
CA ALA A 179 -4.04 26.44 19.43
C ALA A 179 -4.26 25.45 18.28
N ALA A 180 -3.28 24.55 18.05
CA ALA A 180 -3.41 23.51 17.03
C ALA A 180 -4.12 22.26 17.58
N THR A 181 -4.28 22.14 18.90
CA THR A 181 -4.95 21.00 19.55
C THR A 181 -6.46 21.17 19.58
N LYS A 182 -6.96 22.42 19.58
CA LYS A 182 -8.39 22.77 19.55
C LYS A 182 -8.96 22.65 18.14
#